data_56cceaca60c5b10e9630af0c2411018d
#
_entry.id   56cceaca60c5b10e9630af0c2411018d
#
_cell.length_a   1.000
_cell.length_b   1.000
_cell.length_c   1.000
_cell.angle_alpha   90.00
_cell.angle_beta   90.00
_cell.angle_gamma   90.00
#
_symmetry.space_group_name_H-M   'P 1'
#
loop_
_entity.id
_entity.type
_entity.pdbx_description
1 polymer ?
#
loop_
_entity_poly.entity_id
_entity_poly.type
_entity_poly.pdbx_seq_one_letter_code
_entity_poly.pdbx_strand_id
1 'polypeptide(L)'
;YMLLEQEFKRAEDGTRLLDHESITVEFKLTEGQDGIFARRVADYTNYTFTPTAEADKAFAKPERIIEETEALSRPATFWAENRPQAAISEQENSVDKLMTQLRGYPVYYWTEKILSILFTGYIPTSKEAPLFYIGPMNATISGNTLEGPRLRAGGMTTAWLNPHLFGKGYIAYGFKDERVKGLAELEYSFKKKKEYANEFPIHSLKLRYESDVNQYGQNYLYTSKDNVFLALKREKDDRIGYFRQAELTYTNEFYSGFSFQLTARHRTDESSYLIPFLRKEGDVLTPVKEYSTSAAELKLRYAPNEKFFQTQWNRFPVSLDAPVFTLSHTIAGKGVLGSDYTYNHTCLLYTSPSPRDSTSS
;
A
#
# COMPACT_ATOMS: atom_id res chain seq x y z
N TYR A 1 8.93 -4.57 -22.98
CA TYR A 1 10.01 -3.57 -23.05
C TYR A 1 9.48 -2.17 -22.75
N MET A 2 10.38 -1.23 -22.49
CA MET A 2 10.06 0.18 -22.30
C MET A 2 10.93 1.00 -23.27
N LEU A 3 10.29 1.89 -24.02
CA LEU A 3 10.94 2.84 -24.92
C LEU A 3 10.69 4.26 -24.40
N LEU A 4 11.75 5.00 -24.15
CA LEU A 4 11.73 6.41 -23.78
C LEU A 4 12.34 7.23 -24.92
N GLU A 5 11.55 8.15 -25.47
CA GLU A 5 11.98 9.11 -26.48
C GLU A 5 11.87 10.51 -25.91
N GLN A 6 12.92 11.30 -26.00
CA GLN A 6 12.98 12.67 -25.50
C GLN A 6 13.54 13.61 -26.54
N GLU A 7 12.80 14.65 -26.85
CA GLU A 7 13.22 15.74 -27.74
C GLU A 7 13.54 16.99 -26.93
N PHE A 8 14.64 17.61 -27.25
CA PHE A 8 15.12 18.81 -26.54
C PHE A 8 15.21 20.00 -27.50
N LYS A 9 14.74 21.15 -27.06
CA LYS A 9 14.98 22.42 -27.70
C LYS A 9 16.04 23.24 -26.96
N ARG A 10 16.68 24.16 -27.65
CA ARG A 10 17.61 25.13 -27.05
C ARG A 10 16.89 26.44 -26.78
N ALA A 11 17.03 26.94 -25.55
CA ALA A 11 16.64 28.29 -25.20
C ALA A 11 17.65 29.33 -25.78
N GLU A 12 17.30 30.60 -25.72
CA GLU A 12 18.15 31.71 -26.23
C GLU A 12 19.51 31.78 -25.51
N ASP A 13 19.58 31.38 -24.26
CA ASP A 13 20.81 31.31 -23.46
C ASP A 13 21.64 30.02 -23.70
N GLY A 14 21.21 29.16 -24.63
CA GLY A 14 21.85 27.90 -24.97
C GLY A 14 21.47 26.72 -24.08
N THR A 15 20.64 26.91 -23.05
CA THR A 15 20.15 25.85 -22.15
C THR A 15 19.32 24.85 -22.93
N ARG A 16 19.56 23.56 -22.69
CA ARG A 16 18.73 22.48 -23.24
C ARG A 16 17.47 22.30 -22.41
N LEU A 17 16.31 22.41 -23.04
CA LEU A 17 15.00 22.23 -22.44
C LEU A 17 14.32 21.04 -23.07
N LEU A 18 13.69 20.20 -22.25
CA LEU A 18 12.87 19.08 -22.71
C LEU A 18 11.63 19.65 -23.40
N ASP A 19 11.43 19.32 -24.68
CA ASP A 19 10.30 19.81 -25.46
C ASP A 19 9.18 18.80 -25.56
N HIS A 20 9.55 17.56 -25.86
CA HIS A 20 8.61 16.44 -26.01
C HIS A 20 9.18 15.19 -25.36
N GLU A 21 8.33 14.43 -24.69
CA GLU A 21 8.65 13.13 -24.11
C GLU A 21 7.58 12.11 -24.46
N SER A 22 7.99 10.95 -24.96
CA SER A 22 7.13 9.82 -25.22
C SER A 22 7.66 8.57 -24.49
N ILE A 23 6.85 8.00 -23.65
CA ILE A 23 7.15 6.75 -22.95
C ILE A 23 6.17 5.69 -23.44
N THR A 24 6.70 4.66 -24.09
CA THR A 24 5.91 3.50 -24.53
C THR A 24 6.33 2.28 -23.74
N VAL A 25 5.38 1.61 -23.10
CA VAL A 25 5.60 0.37 -22.33
C VAL A 25 4.77 -0.75 -22.93
N GLU A 26 5.40 -1.88 -23.22
CA GLU A 26 4.72 -3.10 -23.67
C GLU A 26 4.63 -4.08 -22.49
N PHE A 27 3.41 -4.52 -22.20
CA PHE A 27 3.12 -5.56 -21.22
C PHE A 27 2.71 -6.84 -21.96
N LYS A 28 3.50 -7.92 -21.80
CA LYS A 28 3.17 -9.24 -22.30
C LYS A 28 2.75 -10.13 -21.14
N LEU A 29 1.60 -10.77 -21.25
CA LEU A 29 1.12 -11.75 -20.26
C LEU A 29 1.72 -13.13 -20.48
N THR A 30 2.01 -13.48 -21.77
CA THR A 30 2.62 -14.74 -22.16
C THR A 30 3.57 -14.53 -23.32
N GLU A 31 4.63 -15.35 -23.41
CA GLU A 31 5.53 -15.34 -24.57
C GLU A 31 4.78 -15.77 -25.84
N GLY A 32 4.99 -15.06 -26.94
CA GLY A 32 4.40 -15.38 -28.25
C GLY A 32 3.04 -14.74 -28.55
N GLN A 33 2.50 -13.91 -27.66
CA GLN A 33 1.29 -13.10 -27.93
C GLN A 33 1.66 -11.61 -28.08
N ASP A 34 0.82 -10.88 -28.81
CA ASP A 34 0.91 -9.42 -28.89
C ASP A 34 0.69 -8.81 -27.51
N GLY A 35 1.55 -7.86 -27.13
CA GLY A 35 1.49 -7.17 -25.85
C GLY A 35 0.42 -6.07 -25.83
N ILE A 36 0.07 -5.65 -24.61
CA ILE A 36 -0.71 -4.45 -24.40
C ILE A 36 0.29 -3.28 -24.35
N PHE A 37 0.09 -2.29 -25.20
CA PHE A 37 0.90 -1.08 -25.25
C PHE A 37 0.25 0.03 -24.41
N ALA A 38 1.01 0.61 -23.49
CA ALA A 38 0.67 1.84 -22.83
C ALA A 38 1.63 2.94 -23.31
N ARG A 39 1.10 4.06 -23.79
CA ARG A 39 1.88 5.20 -24.23
C ARG A 39 1.50 6.44 -23.43
N ARG A 40 2.51 7.14 -22.91
CA ARG A 40 2.37 8.46 -22.31
C ARG A 40 3.14 9.45 -23.17
N VAL A 41 2.49 10.56 -23.53
CA VAL A 41 3.10 11.68 -24.23
C VAL A 41 2.99 12.92 -23.35
N ALA A 42 4.06 13.69 -23.27
CA ALA A 42 4.10 14.97 -22.56
C ALA A 42 4.81 16.03 -23.41
N ASP A 43 4.16 17.16 -23.61
CA ASP A 43 4.71 18.34 -24.25
C ASP A 43 5.00 19.40 -23.19
N TYR A 44 6.19 19.99 -23.24
CA TYR A 44 6.67 20.96 -22.26
C TYR A 44 6.74 22.35 -22.88
N THR A 45 5.95 23.28 -22.37
CA THR A 45 5.86 24.64 -22.85
C THR A 45 5.98 25.65 -21.71
N ASN A 46 6.18 26.93 -22.06
CA ASN A 46 6.16 28.04 -21.08
C ASN A 46 7.18 27.91 -19.96
N TYR A 47 8.42 27.60 -20.30
CA TYR A 47 9.51 27.53 -19.33
C TYR A 47 9.77 28.89 -18.67
N THR A 48 9.84 28.88 -17.33
CA THR A 48 10.17 30.06 -16.53
C THR A 48 11.48 29.79 -15.78
N PHE A 49 12.48 30.64 -15.97
CA PHE A 49 13.79 30.51 -15.34
C PHE A 49 13.92 31.29 -14.02
N THR A 50 12.95 32.13 -13.73
CA THR A 50 12.93 32.90 -12.48
C THR A 50 12.25 32.07 -11.38
N PRO A 51 12.96 31.73 -10.28
CA PRO A 51 12.36 31.04 -9.16
C PRO A 51 11.19 31.87 -8.58
N THR A 52 10.06 31.24 -8.39
CA THR A 52 8.92 31.84 -7.69
C THR A 52 8.82 31.25 -6.29
N ALA A 53 8.37 32.06 -5.33
CA ALA A 53 8.17 31.57 -3.95
C ALA A 53 7.17 30.40 -3.87
N GLU A 54 6.27 30.27 -4.84
CA GLU A 54 5.34 29.16 -4.95
C GLU A 54 6.02 27.88 -5.44
N ALA A 55 6.91 28.00 -6.45
CA ALA A 55 7.72 26.89 -6.94
C ALA A 55 8.63 26.37 -5.83
N ASP A 56 9.33 27.26 -5.11
CA ASP A 56 10.20 26.87 -4.00
C ASP A 56 9.42 26.12 -2.90
N LYS A 57 8.22 26.58 -2.56
CA LYS A 57 7.35 25.89 -1.61
C LYS A 57 6.88 24.53 -2.12
N ALA A 58 6.59 24.40 -3.42
CA ALA A 58 6.19 23.13 -4.03
C ALA A 58 7.34 22.13 -4.03
N PHE A 59 8.57 22.57 -4.41
CA PHE A 59 9.76 21.73 -4.40
C PHE A 59 10.26 21.34 -3.00
N ALA A 60 9.95 22.15 -1.98
CA ALA A 60 10.29 21.84 -0.60
C ALA A 60 9.44 20.70 -0.01
N LYS A 61 8.28 20.38 -0.61
CA LYS A 61 7.45 19.28 -0.16
C LYS A 61 8.09 17.92 -0.46
N PRO A 62 7.95 16.92 0.44
CA PRO A 62 8.44 15.58 0.20
C PRO A 62 7.63 14.82 -0.85
N GLU A 63 6.35 15.20 -1.08
CA GLU A 63 5.51 14.59 -2.11
C GLU A 63 6.02 14.99 -3.51
N ARG A 64 6.38 14.01 -4.32
CA ARG A 64 6.88 14.21 -5.68
C ARG A 64 5.78 14.63 -6.65
N ILE A 65 4.58 14.13 -6.42
CA ILE A 65 3.38 14.43 -7.21
C ILE A 65 2.34 15.02 -6.28
N ILE A 66 1.84 16.19 -6.63
CA ILE A 66 0.72 16.82 -5.93
C ILE A 66 -0.47 16.74 -6.87
N GLU A 67 -1.45 15.94 -6.49
CA GLU A 67 -2.70 15.81 -7.22
C GLU A 67 -3.70 16.82 -6.65
N GLU A 68 -4.24 17.67 -7.54
CA GLU A 68 -5.29 18.60 -7.15
C GLU A 68 -6.60 17.85 -6.95
N THR A 69 -7.39 18.28 -5.98
CA THR A 69 -8.66 17.63 -5.60
C THR A 69 -9.65 17.51 -6.78
N GLU A 70 -9.56 18.43 -7.73
CA GLU A 70 -10.44 18.48 -8.91
C GLU A 70 -9.82 17.83 -10.16
N ALA A 71 -8.60 17.29 -10.08
CA ALA A 71 -7.87 16.77 -11.25
C ALA A 71 -8.68 15.70 -12.02
N LEU A 72 -9.36 14.80 -11.30
CA LEU A 72 -10.14 13.72 -11.89
C LEU A 72 -11.56 14.13 -12.29
N SER A 73 -12.06 15.28 -11.80
CA SER A 73 -13.44 15.77 -12.05
C SER A 73 -13.51 16.91 -13.05
N ARG A 74 -12.38 17.31 -13.66
CA ARG A 74 -12.35 18.39 -14.65
C ARG A 74 -13.21 18.06 -15.86
N PRO A 75 -14.04 19.03 -16.34
CA PRO A 75 -14.96 18.80 -17.45
C PRO A 75 -14.21 18.58 -18.78
N ALA A 76 -14.85 17.93 -19.73
CA ALA A 76 -14.27 17.67 -21.05
C ALA A 76 -13.82 18.94 -21.79
N THR A 77 -14.49 20.08 -21.54
CA THR A 77 -14.11 21.39 -22.10
C THR A 77 -12.72 21.83 -21.65
N PHE A 78 -12.38 21.63 -20.36
CA PHE A 78 -11.04 21.91 -19.83
C PHE A 78 -9.97 21.12 -20.59
N TRP A 79 -10.20 19.84 -20.83
CA TRP A 79 -9.26 18.99 -21.56
C TRP A 79 -9.17 19.36 -23.03
N ALA A 80 -10.27 19.77 -23.67
CA ALA A 80 -10.26 20.22 -25.06
C ALA A 80 -9.45 21.52 -25.23
N GLU A 81 -9.50 22.43 -24.26
CA GLU A 81 -8.77 23.71 -24.30
C GLU A 81 -7.28 23.56 -23.95
N ASN A 82 -6.95 22.61 -23.07
CA ASN A 82 -5.58 22.45 -22.56
C ASN A 82 -4.80 21.32 -23.23
N ARG A 83 -5.41 20.50 -24.10
CA ARG A 83 -4.70 19.52 -24.91
C ARG A 83 -4.17 20.19 -26.20
N PRO A 84 -2.86 20.03 -26.51
CA PRO A 84 -2.35 20.43 -27.82
C PRO A 84 -3.11 19.69 -28.93
N GLN A 85 -3.67 20.39 -29.90
CA GLN A 85 -4.45 19.78 -30.99
C GLN A 85 -3.62 18.79 -31.83
N ALA A 86 -2.30 18.94 -31.84
CA ALA A 86 -1.38 18.06 -32.57
C ALA A 86 -1.15 16.70 -31.88
N ALA A 87 -1.53 16.55 -30.59
CA ALA A 87 -1.25 15.35 -29.81
C ALA A 87 -2.30 14.24 -29.96
N ILE A 88 -3.44 14.52 -30.57
CA ILE A 88 -4.50 13.51 -30.77
C ILE A 88 -4.35 12.94 -32.17
N SER A 89 -3.62 11.83 -32.29
CA SER A 89 -3.57 11.09 -33.56
C SER A 89 -4.93 10.49 -33.89
N GLU A 90 -5.20 10.30 -35.22
CA GLU A 90 -6.44 9.58 -35.64
C GLU A 90 -6.56 8.21 -34.99
N GLN A 91 -5.43 7.58 -34.63
CA GLN A 91 -5.38 6.29 -33.93
C GLN A 91 -5.92 6.41 -32.49
N GLU A 92 -5.60 7.48 -31.76
CA GLU A 92 -6.11 7.68 -30.38
C GLU A 92 -7.61 7.93 -30.39
N ASN A 93 -8.13 8.70 -31.34
CA ASN A 93 -9.57 8.87 -31.54
C ASN A 93 -10.25 7.56 -31.91
N SER A 94 -9.61 6.66 -32.65
CA SER A 94 -10.15 5.36 -33.01
C SER A 94 -10.17 4.41 -31.80
N VAL A 95 -9.16 4.47 -30.92
CA VAL A 95 -9.11 3.68 -29.67
C VAL A 95 -10.21 4.12 -28.72
N ASP A 96 -10.41 5.41 -28.49
CA ASP A 96 -11.49 5.91 -27.64
C ASP A 96 -12.87 5.51 -28.14
N LYS A 97 -13.10 5.58 -29.45
CA LYS A 97 -14.35 5.08 -30.07
C LYS A 97 -14.52 3.58 -29.90
N LEU A 98 -13.45 2.81 -30.14
CA LEU A 98 -13.45 1.37 -29.96
C LEU A 98 -13.75 0.98 -28.50
N MET A 99 -13.09 1.63 -27.53
CA MET A 99 -13.32 1.38 -26.11
C MET A 99 -14.74 1.74 -25.69
N THR A 100 -15.28 2.84 -26.22
CA THR A 100 -16.68 3.22 -25.98
C THR A 100 -17.65 2.18 -26.55
N GLN A 101 -17.39 1.68 -27.76
CA GLN A 101 -18.19 0.61 -28.36
C GLN A 101 -18.07 -0.71 -27.57
N LEU A 102 -16.84 -1.10 -27.17
CA LEU A 102 -16.61 -2.33 -26.39
C LEU A 102 -17.33 -2.27 -25.04
N ARG A 103 -17.34 -1.11 -24.37
CA ARG A 103 -18.09 -0.90 -23.11
C ARG A 103 -19.60 -0.99 -23.30
N GLY A 104 -20.09 -0.84 -24.50
CA GLY A 104 -21.49 -1.10 -24.86
C GLY A 104 -21.87 -2.60 -24.82
N TYR A 105 -20.91 -3.51 -24.91
CA TYR A 105 -21.16 -4.94 -24.79
C TYR A 105 -21.17 -5.38 -23.34
N PRO A 106 -22.25 -5.99 -22.83
CA PRO A 106 -22.37 -6.40 -21.42
C PRO A 106 -21.22 -7.29 -20.94
N VAL A 107 -20.77 -8.23 -21.77
CA VAL A 107 -19.65 -9.12 -21.43
C VAL A 107 -18.37 -8.35 -21.19
N TYR A 108 -18.01 -7.43 -22.07
CA TYR A 108 -16.82 -6.60 -21.93
C TYR A 108 -16.90 -5.68 -20.69
N TYR A 109 -18.05 -5.01 -20.53
CA TYR A 109 -18.30 -4.14 -19.37
C TYR A 109 -18.12 -4.87 -18.04
N TRP A 110 -18.73 -6.06 -17.89
CA TRP A 110 -18.61 -6.82 -16.65
C TRP A 110 -17.20 -7.40 -16.46
N THR A 111 -16.53 -7.82 -17.53
CA THR A 111 -15.14 -8.30 -17.45
C THR A 111 -14.20 -7.16 -17.01
N GLU A 112 -14.31 -5.97 -17.60
CA GLU A 112 -13.54 -4.79 -17.19
C GLU A 112 -13.79 -4.45 -15.71
N LYS A 113 -15.05 -4.48 -15.28
CA LYS A 113 -15.43 -4.23 -13.87
C LYS A 113 -14.86 -5.26 -12.91
N ILE A 114 -15.00 -6.54 -13.23
CA ILE A 114 -14.49 -7.64 -12.40
C ILE A 114 -12.96 -7.55 -12.29
N LEU A 115 -12.26 -7.37 -13.40
CA LEU A 115 -10.81 -7.20 -13.41
C LEU A 115 -10.38 -5.96 -12.60
N SER A 116 -11.04 -4.83 -12.80
CA SER A 116 -10.78 -3.61 -12.02
C SER A 116 -10.93 -3.86 -10.52
N ILE A 117 -12.01 -4.51 -10.09
CA ILE A 117 -12.26 -4.86 -8.68
C ILE A 117 -11.19 -5.82 -8.15
N LEU A 118 -10.78 -6.82 -8.93
CA LEU A 118 -9.73 -7.76 -8.53
C LEU A 118 -8.36 -7.08 -8.37
N PHE A 119 -8.04 -6.12 -9.25
CA PHE A 119 -6.78 -5.37 -9.19
C PHE A 119 -6.79 -4.27 -8.12
N THR A 120 -7.84 -3.47 -8.03
CA THR A 120 -7.95 -2.40 -7.01
C THR A 120 -8.22 -2.97 -5.62
N GLY A 121 -8.86 -4.11 -5.56
CA GLY A 121 -9.21 -4.82 -4.33
C GLY A 121 -10.39 -4.20 -3.56
N TYR A 122 -10.88 -3.01 -3.92
CA TYR A 122 -11.91 -2.30 -3.15
C TYR A 122 -13.02 -1.74 -4.04
N ILE A 123 -14.24 -1.72 -3.50
CA ILE A 123 -15.42 -1.13 -4.12
C ILE A 123 -15.78 0.13 -3.34
N PRO A 124 -15.70 1.33 -3.94
CA PRO A 124 -16.15 2.57 -3.30
C PRO A 124 -17.68 2.62 -3.26
N THR A 125 -18.24 3.17 -2.19
CA THR A 125 -19.70 3.39 -2.05
C THR A 125 -20.21 4.51 -2.95
N SER A 126 -19.34 5.43 -3.37
CA SER A 126 -19.62 6.50 -4.33
C SER A 126 -18.38 6.75 -5.18
N LYS A 127 -18.55 7.29 -6.40
CA LYS A 127 -17.42 7.63 -7.28
C LYS A 127 -16.71 8.92 -6.87
N GLU A 128 -17.44 9.92 -6.41
CA GLU A 128 -16.90 11.27 -6.15
C GLU A 128 -16.50 11.44 -4.68
N ALA A 129 -17.32 10.96 -3.75
CA ALA A 129 -17.12 11.10 -2.31
C ALA A 129 -17.44 9.78 -1.59
N PRO A 130 -16.60 8.76 -1.71
CA PRO A 130 -16.86 7.47 -1.09
C PRO A 130 -16.73 7.57 0.43
N LEU A 131 -17.80 7.30 1.16
CA LEU A 131 -17.77 7.24 2.62
C LEU A 131 -17.09 5.98 3.12
N PHE A 132 -17.24 4.87 2.36
CA PHE A 132 -16.68 3.57 2.69
C PHE A 132 -16.07 2.92 1.45
N TYR A 133 -15.04 2.13 1.68
CA TYR A 133 -14.50 1.16 0.74
C TYR A 133 -14.82 -0.25 1.24
N ILE A 134 -15.50 -1.06 0.44
CA ILE A 134 -15.80 -2.47 0.72
C ILE A 134 -14.69 -3.33 0.13
N GLY A 135 -14.12 -4.23 0.89
CA GLY A 135 -13.03 -5.10 0.45
C GLY A 135 -11.98 -5.37 1.54
N PRO A 136 -10.79 -5.84 1.15
CA PRO A 136 -10.35 -6.09 -0.23
C PRO A 136 -11.03 -7.31 -0.86
N MET A 137 -11.53 -7.16 -2.09
CA MET A 137 -12.32 -8.18 -2.78
C MET A 137 -11.50 -9.41 -3.16
N ASN A 138 -10.20 -9.23 -3.42
CA ASN A 138 -9.27 -10.33 -3.69
C ASN A 138 -8.99 -11.21 -2.45
N ALA A 139 -9.49 -10.83 -1.27
CA ALA A 139 -9.38 -11.60 -0.04
C ALA A 139 -10.76 -12.08 0.47
N THR A 140 -11.83 -11.87 -0.31
CA THR A 140 -13.19 -12.30 0.06
C THR A 140 -13.29 -13.82 0.09
N ILE A 141 -12.67 -14.51 -0.86
CA ILE A 141 -12.59 -15.96 -0.92
C ILE A 141 -11.12 -16.33 -0.88
N SER A 142 -10.75 -17.14 0.09
CA SER A 142 -9.41 -17.66 0.27
C SER A 142 -9.46 -19.05 0.87
N GLY A 143 -8.32 -19.61 1.24
CA GLY A 143 -8.26 -20.89 1.95
C GLY A 143 -6.83 -21.29 2.30
N ASN A 144 -6.72 -22.11 3.30
CA ASN A 144 -5.47 -22.71 3.73
C ASN A 144 -5.72 -24.09 4.37
N THR A 145 -4.66 -24.81 4.68
CA THR A 145 -4.73 -26.18 5.22
C THR A 145 -5.48 -26.27 6.55
N LEU A 146 -5.41 -25.21 7.38
CA LEU A 146 -6.03 -25.18 8.70
C LEU A 146 -7.53 -24.85 8.62
N GLU A 147 -7.91 -23.81 7.89
CA GLU A 147 -9.27 -23.27 7.80
C GLU A 147 -10.13 -23.92 6.71
N GLY A 148 -9.49 -24.59 5.74
CA GLY A 148 -10.15 -25.00 4.51
C GLY A 148 -10.57 -23.79 3.67
N PRO A 149 -11.70 -23.83 2.97
CA PRO A 149 -12.29 -22.66 2.35
C PRO A 149 -12.59 -21.59 3.42
N ARG A 150 -12.34 -20.33 3.10
CA ARG A 150 -12.54 -19.18 3.99
C ARG A 150 -13.31 -18.08 3.24
N LEU A 151 -14.34 -17.56 3.86
CA LEU A 151 -15.04 -16.36 3.41
C LEU A 151 -14.70 -15.19 4.33
N ARG A 152 -14.49 -14.02 3.73
CA ARG A 152 -14.18 -12.78 4.44
C ARG A 152 -14.99 -11.62 3.87
N ALA A 153 -15.55 -10.80 4.76
CA ALA A 153 -16.17 -9.53 4.43
C ALA A 153 -15.55 -8.42 5.25
N GLY A 154 -15.21 -7.30 4.63
CA GLY A 154 -14.55 -6.20 5.33
C GLY A 154 -14.63 -4.89 4.57
N GLY A 155 -14.00 -3.86 5.13
CA GLY A 155 -13.94 -2.54 4.53
C GLY A 155 -13.23 -1.54 5.41
N MET A 156 -13.25 -0.28 4.95
CA MET A 156 -12.68 0.85 5.67
C MET A 156 -13.45 2.13 5.39
N THR A 157 -13.38 3.06 6.33
CA THR A 157 -13.90 4.41 6.17
C THR A 157 -12.89 5.30 5.44
N THR A 158 -13.35 6.43 4.95
CA THR A 158 -12.54 7.45 4.30
C THR A 158 -12.64 8.79 5.04
N ALA A 159 -11.82 9.75 4.64
CA ALA A 159 -11.89 11.12 5.18
C ALA A 159 -13.19 11.85 4.80
N TRP A 160 -13.92 11.40 3.79
CA TRP A 160 -15.24 11.92 3.45
C TRP A 160 -16.29 11.66 4.54
N LEU A 161 -16.16 10.54 5.26
CA LEU A 161 -17.01 10.28 6.44
C LEU A 161 -16.55 11.13 7.63
N ASN A 162 -15.26 11.08 7.94
CA ASN A 162 -14.65 11.90 8.98
C ASN A 162 -13.15 12.09 8.68
N PRO A 163 -12.65 13.34 8.55
CA PRO A 163 -11.26 13.60 8.18
C PRO A 163 -10.23 13.32 9.29
N HIS A 164 -10.69 12.99 10.50
CA HIS A 164 -9.86 12.70 11.65
C HIS A 164 -10.01 11.27 12.18
N LEU A 165 -11.14 10.60 11.90
CA LEU A 165 -11.43 9.28 12.47
C LEU A 165 -11.61 8.25 11.37
N PHE A 166 -10.80 7.22 11.39
CA PHE A 166 -10.77 6.16 10.40
C PHE A 166 -11.03 4.81 11.06
N GLY A 167 -11.94 4.04 10.48
CA GLY A 167 -12.23 2.67 10.88
C GLY A 167 -11.86 1.70 9.76
N LYS A 168 -11.30 0.56 10.13
CA LYS A 168 -11.01 -0.54 9.21
C LYS A 168 -11.31 -1.84 9.91
N GLY A 169 -11.90 -2.80 9.20
CA GLY A 169 -12.18 -4.08 9.81
C GLY A 169 -12.62 -5.14 8.82
N TYR A 170 -12.65 -6.37 9.30
CA TYR A 170 -13.23 -7.50 8.60
C TYR A 170 -13.71 -8.56 9.59
N ILE A 171 -14.62 -9.40 9.09
CA ILE A 171 -15.02 -10.66 9.69
C ILE A 171 -14.75 -11.76 8.67
N ALA A 172 -14.24 -12.90 9.14
CA ALA A 172 -13.95 -14.06 8.31
C ALA A 172 -14.41 -15.35 9.01
N TYR A 173 -14.78 -16.35 8.20
CA TYR A 173 -15.18 -17.66 8.67
C TYR A 173 -14.45 -18.75 7.87
N GLY A 174 -13.80 -19.66 8.59
CA GLY A 174 -13.16 -20.85 8.03
C GLY A 174 -14.12 -22.04 8.14
N PHE A 175 -14.38 -22.74 7.03
CA PHE A 175 -15.36 -23.83 7.00
C PHE A 175 -14.84 -25.13 7.59
N LYS A 176 -13.52 -25.33 7.67
CA LYS A 176 -12.95 -26.56 8.25
C LYS A 176 -12.73 -26.46 9.73
N ASP A 177 -12.29 -25.30 10.21
CA ASP A 177 -12.04 -25.07 11.63
C ASP A 177 -13.26 -24.49 12.37
N GLU A 178 -14.33 -24.12 11.64
CA GLU A 178 -15.60 -23.59 12.13
C GLU A 178 -15.45 -22.38 13.08
N ARG A 179 -14.39 -21.57 12.86
CA ARG A 179 -14.09 -20.41 13.70
C ARG A 179 -14.35 -19.10 12.99
N VAL A 180 -14.93 -18.16 13.73
CA VAL A 180 -15.04 -16.75 13.32
C VAL A 180 -13.76 -16.05 13.71
N LYS A 181 -13.24 -15.25 12.79
CA LYS A 181 -12.03 -14.47 12.90
C LYS A 181 -12.32 -13.03 12.49
N GLY A 182 -11.46 -12.09 12.85
CA GLY A 182 -11.70 -10.73 12.46
C GLY A 182 -10.63 -9.76 12.91
N LEU A 183 -10.76 -8.55 12.38
CA LEU A 183 -9.95 -7.38 12.69
C LEU A 183 -10.88 -6.19 12.90
N ALA A 184 -10.60 -5.43 13.93
CA ALA A 184 -11.15 -4.09 14.13
C ALA A 184 -10.01 -3.12 14.39
N GLU A 185 -9.94 -2.04 13.62
CA GLU A 185 -8.94 -0.99 13.72
C GLU A 185 -9.63 0.35 13.74
N LEU A 186 -9.24 1.19 14.69
CA LEU A 186 -9.70 2.57 14.82
C LEU A 186 -8.48 3.48 14.90
N GLU A 187 -8.38 4.44 13.98
CA GLU A 187 -7.27 5.39 13.92
C GLU A 187 -7.79 6.82 14.01
N TYR A 188 -7.28 7.55 15.00
CA TYR A 188 -7.52 8.98 15.13
C TYR A 188 -6.32 9.76 14.61
N SER A 189 -6.53 10.55 13.55
CA SER A 189 -5.52 11.44 13.00
C SER A 189 -5.63 12.83 13.62
N PHE A 190 -4.55 13.31 14.23
CA PHE A 190 -4.45 14.67 14.77
C PHE A 190 -4.40 15.74 13.68
N LYS A 191 -4.11 15.33 12.43
CA LYS A 191 -4.12 16.20 11.25
C LYS A 191 -5.29 15.84 10.36
N LYS A 192 -5.97 16.87 9.82
CA LYS A 192 -7.04 16.70 8.86
C LYS A 192 -6.50 16.01 7.61
N LYS A 193 -7.12 14.92 7.19
CA LYS A 193 -6.81 14.17 5.98
C LYS A 193 -7.78 14.53 4.86
N LYS A 194 -7.35 14.34 3.61
CA LYS A 194 -8.17 14.61 2.42
C LYS A 194 -8.99 13.38 2.02
N GLU A 195 -8.36 12.21 2.00
CA GLU A 195 -9.00 10.95 1.57
C GLU A 195 -8.69 9.78 2.51
N TYR A 196 -7.40 9.60 2.94
CA TYR A 196 -6.95 8.41 3.65
C TYR A 196 -6.15 8.73 4.91
N ALA A 197 -6.19 7.80 5.87
CA ALA A 197 -5.44 7.92 7.12
C ALA A 197 -3.91 7.98 6.91
N ASN A 198 -3.39 7.28 5.90
CA ASN A 198 -1.96 7.16 5.60
C ASN A 198 -1.36 8.32 4.80
N GLU A 199 -2.13 9.38 4.54
CA GLU A 199 -1.59 10.58 3.90
C GLU A 199 -0.49 11.22 4.75
N PHE A 200 0.56 11.72 4.06
CA PHE A 200 1.65 12.44 4.72
C PHE A 200 1.24 13.85 5.18
N PRO A 201 1.74 14.32 6.29
CA PRO A 201 2.46 13.58 7.33
C PRO A 201 1.49 12.83 8.26
N ILE A 202 1.86 11.62 8.66
CA ILE A 202 1.09 10.87 9.64
C ILE A 202 1.32 11.46 11.03
N HIS A 203 0.24 11.75 11.74
CA HIS A 203 0.24 12.07 13.15
C HIS A 203 -1.03 11.48 13.73
N SER A 204 -0.95 10.27 14.25
CA SER A 204 -2.13 9.48 14.60
C SER A 204 -1.92 8.59 15.82
N LEU A 205 -3.04 8.24 16.44
CA LEU A 205 -3.17 7.19 17.45
C LEU A 205 -4.09 6.10 16.90
N LYS A 206 -3.61 4.86 16.85
CA LYS A 206 -4.29 3.72 16.29
C LYS A 206 -4.46 2.62 17.31
N LEU A 207 -5.68 2.16 17.48
CA LEU A 207 -6.05 0.98 18.24
C LEU A 207 -6.45 -0.14 17.29
N ARG A 208 -5.86 -1.31 17.43
CA ARG A 208 -6.13 -2.48 16.61
C ARG A 208 -6.36 -3.69 17.48
N TYR A 209 -7.40 -4.43 17.17
CA TYR A 209 -7.61 -5.79 17.70
C TYR A 209 -7.79 -6.76 16.55
N GLU A 210 -7.07 -7.86 16.58
CA GLU A 210 -7.13 -8.89 15.55
C GLU A 210 -7.14 -10.27 16.20
N SER A 211 -8.05 -11.12 15.76
CA SER A 211 -8.08 -12.54 16.07
C SER A 211 -8.14 -13.31 14.76
N ASP A 212 -7.07 -14.03 14.43
CA ASP A 212 -6.94 -14.65 13.12
C ASP A 212 -5.92 -15.80 13.14
N VAL A 213 -5.60 -16.35 11.98
CA VAL A 213 -4.52 -17.32 11.79
C VAL A 213 -3.23 -16.61 11.37
N ASN A 214 -2.10 -17.18 11.79
CA ASN A 214 -0.77 -16.73 11.40
C ASN A 214 0.01 -17.88 10.78
N GLN A 215 0.68 -17.59 9.66
CA GLN A 215 1.59 -18.53 9.02
C GLN A 215 3.01 -18.21 9.49
N TYR A 216 3.57 -19.08 10.34
CA TYR A 216 4.89 -18.88 10.91
C TYR A 216 5.99 -19.00 9.86
N GLY A 217 6.93 -18.05 9.88
CA GLY A 217 8.03 -17.98 8.91
C GLY A 217 7.71 -17.30 7.58
N GLN A 218 6.48 -16.81 7.37
CA GLN A 218 6.12 -15.99 6.22
C GLN A 218 5.79 -14.56 6.64
N ASN A 219 6.26 -13.60 5.84
CA ASN A 219 5.95 -12.18 6.01
C ASN A 219 5.44 -11.61 4.68
N TYR A 220 4.20 -11.13 4.69
CA TYR A 220 3.54 -10.57 3.52
C TYR A 220 3.66 -9.05 3.55
N LEU A 221 4.65 -8.49 2.82
CA LEU A 221 4.93 -7.05 2.81
C LEU A 221 3.94 -6.26 1.93
N TYR A 222 3.55 -6.81 0.79
CA TYR A 222 2.79 -6.08 -0.24
C TYR A 222 1.45 -6.73 -0.61
N THR A 223 1.12 -7.86 0.01
CA THR A 223 -0.13 -8.58 -0.24
C THR A 223 -0.76 -9.04 1.05
N SER A 224 -2.06 -9.34 1.01
CA SER A 224 -2.74 -9.98 2.15
C SER A 224 -2.45 -11.48 2.14
N LYS A 225 -2.29 -12.09 3.32
CA LYS A 225 -2.24 -13.55 3.48
C LYS A 225 -3.50 -14.25 2.90
N ASP A 226 -4.62 -13.54 2.88
CA ASP A 226 -5.92 -14.03 2.40
C ASP A 226 -6.13 -13.80 0.91
N ASN A 227 -5.09 -13.38 0.16
CA ASN A 227 -5.22 -13.16 -1.28
C ASN A 227 -5.58 -14.48 -1.99
N VAL A 228 -6.63 -14.45 -2.82
CA VAL A 228 -7.11 -15.60 -3.57
C VAL A 228 -6.03 -16.27 -4.42
N PHE A 229 -5.10 -15.48 -4.97
CA PHE A 229 -3.98 -16.02 -5.76
C PHE A 229 -2.99 -16.83 -4.92
N LEU A 230 -2.84 -16.50 -3.62
CA LEU A 230 -2.04 -17.32 -2.69
C LEU A 230 -2.75 -18.61 -2.30
N ALA A 231 -4.08 -18.59 -2.22
CA ALA A 231 -4.88 -19.80 -1.95
C ALA A 231 -4.80 -20.84 -3.08
N LEU A 232 -4.51 -20.38 -4.31
CA LEU A 232 -4.29 -21.26 -5.47
C LEU A 232 -2.88 -21.85 -5.53
N LYS A 233 -1.99 -21.48 -4.61
CA LYS A 233 -0.63 -22.01 -4.50
C LYS A 233 -0.69 -23.51 -4.19
N ARG A 234 0.15 -24.30 -4.88
CA ARG A 234 0.16 -25.77 -4.72
C ARG A 234 0.94 -26.26 -3.50
N GLU A 235 1.68 -25.40 -2.81
CA GLU A 235 2.43 -25.76 -1.61
C GLU A 235 1.50 -25.86 -0.41
N LYS A 236 1.68 -26.92 0.37
CA LYS A 236 0.94 -27.11 1.64
C LYS A 236 1.46 -26.12 2.69
N ASP A 237 0.55 -25.34 3.22
CA ASP A 237 0.82 -24.50 4.38
C ASP A 237 0.64 -25.36 5.65
N ASP A 238 1.74 -25.78 6.26
CA ASP A 238 1.77 -26.68 7.42
C ASP A 238 2.15 -25.98 8.74
N ARG A 239 2.49 -24.69 8.69
CA ARG A 239 2.93 -23.91 9.86
C ARG A 239 1.94 -22.82 10.23
N ILE A 240 0.67 -23.18 10.40
CA ILE A 240 -0.42 -22.26 10.70
C ILE A 240 -0.91 -22.48 12.12
N GLY A 241 -0.94 -21.41 12.90
CA GLY A 241 -1.55 -21.36 14.24
C GLY A 241 -2.50 -20.19 14.35
N TYR A 242 -3.23 -20.12 15.46
CA TYR A 242 -4.12 -19.00 15.75
C TYR A 242 -3.42 -17.94 16.58
N PHE A 243 -3.88 -16.69 16.46
CA PHE A 243 -3.44 -15.63 17.36
C PHE A 243 -4.56 -14.64 17.68
N ARG A 244 -4.42 -13.97 18.81
CA ARG A 244 -5.21 -12.81 19.21
C ARG A 244 -4.24 -11.70 19.58
N GLN A 245 -4.46 -10.50 19.07
CA GLN A 245 -3.55 -9.39 19.30
C GLN A 245 -4.32 -8.10 19.53
N ALA A 246 -3.98 -7.39 20.60
CA ALA A 246 -4.37 -6.02 20.83
C ALA A 246 -3.14 -5.13 20.69
N GLU A 247 -3.26 -4.04 19.96
CA GLU A 247 -2.16 -3.14 19.67
C GLU A 247 -2.60 -1.67 19.75
N LEU A 248 -1.82 -0.85 20.42
CA LEU A 248 -1.95 0.60 20.45
C LEU A 248 -0.69 1.20 19.87
N THR A 249 -0.84 1.99 18.80
CA THR A 249 0.27 2.59 18.08
C THR A 249 0.10 4.10 17.98
N TYR A 250 1.11 4.84 18.42
CA TYR A 250 1.22 6.29 18.19
C TYR A 250 2.32 6.55 17.17
N THR A 251 1.99 7.29 16.10
CA THR A 251 2.92 7.63 15.02
C THR A 251 2.97 9.14 14.82
N ASN A 252 4.17 9.69 14.66
CA ASN A 252 4.33 11.07 14.26
C ASN A 252 5.46 11.22 13.23
N GLU A 253 5.12 11.82 12.09
CA GLU A 253 6.03 12.13 10.98
C GLU A 253 6.24 13.63 10.85
N PHE A 254 7.47 14.02 10.55
CA PHE A 254 7.89 15.40 10.36
C PHE A 254 8.39 15.65 8.94
N TYR A 255 8.25 16.88 8.48
CA TYR A 255 8.75 17.30 7.15
C TYR A 255 10.28 17.23 7.02
N SER A 256 11.01 17.16 8.14
CA SER A 256 12.47 16.95 8.17
C SER A 256 12.93 15.55 7.75
N GLY A 257 11.99 14.64 7.43
CA GLY A 257 12.28 13.24 7.17
C GLY A 257 12.47 12.39 8.43
N PHE A 258 12.33 12.98 9.62
CA PHE A 258 12.30 12.23 10.89
C PHE A 258 10.88 11.73 11.17
N SER A 259 10.78 10.53 11.71
CA SER A 259 9.53 10.00 12.25
C SER A 259 9.79 9.08 13.43
N PHE A 260 8.82 8.97 14.31
CA PHE A 260 8.87 7.98 15.38
C PHE A 260 7.50 7.29 15.55
N GLN A 261 7.56 6.06 16.03
CA GLN A 261 6.41 5.24 16.31
C GLN A 261 6.61 4.56 17.67
N LEU A 262 5.60 4.65 18.51
CA LEU A 262 5.50 3.93 19.78
C LEU A 262 4.38 2.91 19.64
N THR A 263 4.67 1.65 19.92
CA THR A 263 3.69 0.56 19.82
C THR A 263 3.68 -0.22 21.14
N ALA A 264 2.51 -0.35 21.74
CA ALA A 264 2.27 -1.30 22.82
C ALA A 264 1.40 -2.44 22.27
N ARG A 265 1.84 -3.68 22.47
CA ARG A 265 1.22 -4.86 21.90
C ARG A 265 1.10 -5.96 22.94
N HIS A 266 -0.11 -6.53 23.04
CA HIS A 266 -0.36 -7.78 23.73
C HIS A 266 -0.83 -8.81 22.72
N ARG A 267 -0.14 -9.95 22.65
CA ARG A 267 -0.41 -11.02 21.69
C ARG A 267 -0.43 -12.37 22.40
N THR A 268 -1.45 -13.15 22.10
CA THR A 268 -1.57 -14.56 22.50
C THR A 268 -1.55 -15.41 21.24
N ASP A 269 -0.59 -16.30 21.12
CA ASP A 269 -0.52 -17.31 20.07
C ASP A 269 -1.08 -18.62 20.60
N GLU A 270 -2.00 -19.26 19.85
CA GLU A 270 -2.64 -20.52 20.16
C GLU A 270 -2.18 -21.60 19.18
N SER A 271 -1.81 -22.76 19.71
CA SER A 271 -1.40 -23.94 18.93
C SER A 271 -2.53 -24.45 18.04
N SER A 272 -2.17 -25.07 16.93
CA SER A 272 -3.09 -25.82 16.07
C SER A 272 -2.63 -27.28 15.95
N TYR A 273 -3.45 -28.12 15.31
CA TYR A 273 -3.04 -29.50 15.02
C TYR A 273 -1.85 -29.57 14.03
N LEU A 274 -1.58 -28.49 13.26
CA LEU A 274 -0.44 -28.39 12.36
C LEU A 274 0.85 -28.00 13.08
N ILE A 275 0.74 -27.21 14.16
CA ILE A 275 1.88 -26.70 14.92
C ILE A 275 1.60 -26.73 16.43
N PRO A 276 1.95 -27.86 17.11
CA PRO A 276 1.83 -27.96 18.56
C PRO A 276 2.91 -27.10 19.23
N PHE A 277 2.56 -26.44 20.34
CA PHE A 277 3.52 -25.74 21.19
C PHE A 277 3.99 -26.63 22.31
N LEU A 278 5.31 -26.62 22.54
CA LEU A 278 5.94 -27.36 23.62
C LEU A 278 6.73 -26.40 24.51
N ARG A 279 6.49 -26.45 25.82
CA ARG A 279 7.28 -25.70 26.80
C ARG A 279 8.32 -26.64 27.39
N LYS A 280 9.57 -26.21 27.35
CA LYS A 280 10.67 -26.94 27.99
C LYS A 280 10.81 -26.49 29.45
N GLU A 281 10.62 -27.42 30.40
CA GLU A 281 10.87 -27.20 31.80
C GLU A 281 11.93 -28.25 32.27
N GLY A 282 13.16 -27.80 32.41
CA GLY A 282 14.30 -28.71 32.56
C GLY A 282 14.49 -29.57 31.32
N ASP A 283 14.45 -30.87 31.44
CA ASP A 283 14.54 -31.85 30.35
C ASP A 283 13.17 -32.36 29.87
N VAL A 284 12.08 -31.90 30.46
CA VAL A 284 10.72 -32.33 30.13
C VAL A 284 10.10 -31.33 29.15
N LEU A 285 9.50 -31.86 28.06
CA LEU A 285 8.72 -31.09 27.09
C LEU A 285 7.25 -31.30 27.41
N THR A 286 6.56 -30.26 27.86
CA THR A 286 5.12 -30.26 28.13
C THR A 286 4.36 -29.52 27.02
N PRO A 287 3.29 -30.13 26.47
CA PRO A 287 2.47 -29.43 25.47
C PRO A 287 1.72 -28.27 26.15
N VAL A 288 1.73 -27.11 25.52
CA VAL A 288 0.99 -25.93 25.94
C VAL A 288 0.02 -25.51 24.84
N LYS A 289 -1.17 -25.09 25.23
CA LYS A 289 -2.21 -24.69 24.29
C LYS A 289 -1.94 -23.30 23.71
N GLU A 290 -1.48 -22.39 24.52
CA GLU A 290 -1.23 -21.00 24.15
C GLU A 290 -0.09 -20.41 24.97
N TYR A 291 0.50 -19.34 24.44
CA TYR A 291 1.42 -18.47 25.18
C TYR A 291 1.14 -17.01 24.83
N SER A 292 1.44 -16.13 25.78
CA SER A 292 1.21 -14.70 25.63
C SER A 292 2.49 -13.90 25.71
N THR A 293 2.54 -12.80 24.96
CA THR A 293 3.64 -11.81 25.00
C THR A 293 3.07 -10.41 25.08
N SER A 294 3.63 -9.60 25.97
CA SER A 294 3.34 -8.17 26.06
C SER A 294 4.63 -7.41 25.81
N ALA A 295 4.62 -6.56 24.79
CA ALA A 295 5.80 -5.85 24.33
C ALA A 295 5.51 -4.36 24.06
N ALA A 296 6.52 -3.53 24.28
CA ALA A 296 6.53 -2.14 23.85
C ALA A 296 7.69 -1.96 22.85
N GLU A 297 7.41 -1.27 21.76
CA GLU A 297 8.39 -0.99 20.70
C GLU A 297 8.50 0.50 20.46
N LEU A 298 9.74 1.02 20.41
CA LEU A 298 10.08 2.31 19.87
C LEU A 298 10.77 2.12 18.53
N LYS A 299 10.22 2.74 17.49
CA LYS A 299 10.82 2.78 16.16
C LYS A 299 11.10 4.23 15.77
N LEU A 300 12.36 4.52 15.47
CA LEU A 300 12.83 5.80 14.96
C LEU A 300 13.24 5.62 13.50
N ARG A 301 12.81 6.52 12.64
CA ARG A 301 13.20 6.53 11.23
C ARG A 301 13.65 7.92 10.83
N TYR A 302 14.79 7.99 10.16
CA TYR A 302 15.31 9.22 9.59
C TYR A 302 15.69 9.02 8.13
N ALA A 303 15.03 9.75 7.24
CA ALA A 303 15.20 9.72 5.81
C ALA A 303 15.28 11.15 5.26
N PRO A 304 16.45 11.81 5.40
CA PRO A 304 16.62 13.18 4.94
C PRO A 304 16.45 13.23 3.42
N ASN A 305 15.73 14.26 2.95
CA ASN A 305 15.49 14.51 1.52
C ASN A 305 14.76 13.39 0.76
N GLU A 306 14.15 12.43 1.47
CA GLU A 306 13.34 11.42 0.82
C GLU A 306 12.18 12.05 0.07
N LYS A 307 12.05 11.69 -1.21
CA LYS A 307 10.89 12.01 -2.04
C LYS A 307 10.09 10.75 -2.26
N PHE A 308 8.78 10.87 -2.22
CA PHE A 308 7.90 9.72 -2.39
C PHE A 308 6.67 10.06 -3.25
N PHE A 309 6.11 9.03 -3.83
CA PHE A 309 4.83 9.05 -4.50
C PHE A 309 3.77 8.44 -3.60
N GLN A 310 2.75 9.21 -3.27
CA GLN A 310 1.63 8.77 -2.45
C GLN A 310 0.50 8.33 -3.36
N THR A 311 0.13 7.06 -3.28
CA THR A 311 -1.10 6.54 -3.87
C THR A 311 -2.18 6.44 -2.81
N GLN A 312 -3.38 6.09 -3.24
CA GLN A 312 -4.52 5.80 -2.38
C GLN A 312 -4.19 4.80 -1.26
N TRP A 313 -3.36 3.79 -1.55
CA TRP A 313 -3.11 2.69 -0.63
C TRP A 313 -1.70 2.66 -0.08
N ASN A 314 -0.73 3.14 -0.84
CA ASN A 314 0.68 2.96 -0.54
C ASN A 314 1.47 4.23 -0.78
N ARG A 315 2.60 4.31 -0.08
CA ARG A 315 3.63 5.32 -0.28
C ARG A 315 4.86 4.62 -0.83
N PHE A 316 5.34 5.06 -1.99
CA PHE A 316 6.52 4.52 -2.64
C PHE A 316 7.64 5.57 -2.65
N PRO A 317 8.84 5.26 -2.12
CA PRO A 317 9.98 6.16 -2.26
C PRO A 317 10.36 6.28 -3.75
N VAL A 318 10.59 7.50 -4.20
CA VAL A 318 11.01 7.82 -5.58
C VAL A 318 12.48 8.18 -5.63
N SER A 319 12.99 8.86 -4.59
CA SER A 319 14.41 9.18 -4.49
C SER A 319 15.15 7.98 -3.91
N LEU A 320 15.84 7.25 -4.78
CA LEU A 320 16.71 6.15 -4.39
C LEU A 320 18.05 6.64 -3.82
N ASP A 321 18.34 7.95 -3.93
CA ASP A 321 19.61 8.56 -3.52
C ASP A 321 19.65 8.99 -2.05
N ALA A 322 18.53 8.94 -1.36
CA ALA A 322 18.45 9.34 0.04
C ALA A 322 18.74 8.15 0.98
N PRO A 323 19.69 8.28 1.91
CA PRO A 323 19.90 7.24 2.92
C PRO A 323 18.71 7.17 3.87
N VAL A 324 18.35 5.96 4.29
CA VAL A 324 17.30 5.72 5.27
C VAL A 324 17.87 4.98 6.47
N PHE A 325 17.74 5.58 7.64
CA PHE A 325 18.12 4.99 8.92
C PHE A 325 16.86 4.59 9.68
N THR A 326 16.77 3.36 10.12
CA THR A 326 15.69 2.90 10.99
C THR A 326 16.27 2.18 12.18
N LEU A 327 15.97 2.68 13.38
CA LEU A 327 16.29 2.04 14.65
C LEU A 327 14.99 1.58 15.29
N SER A 328 14.88 0.31 15.62
CA SER A 328 13.78 -0.21 16.43
C SER A 328 14.31 -0.92 17.67
N HIS A 329 13.65 -0.68 18.80
CA HIS A 329 13.93 -1.35 20.05
C HIS A 329 12.63 -1.84 20.67
N THR A 330 12.52 -3.14 20.88
CA THR A 330 11.37 -3.82 21.48
C THR A 330 11.77 -4.39 22.82
N ILE A 331 10.96 -4.16 23.82
CA ILE A 331 11.08 -4.78 25.15
C ILE A 331 9.80 -5.52 25.48
N ALA A 332 9.94 -6.71 26.04
CA ALA A 332 8.83 -7.50 26.53
C ALA A 332 9.10 -7.95 27.97
N GLY A 333 8.08 -7.92 28.81
CA GLY A 333 8.19 -8.26 30.20
C GLY A 333 7.31 -9.46 30.59
N LYS A 334 7.91 -10.47 31.22
CA LYS A 334 7.16 -11.58 31.81
C LYS A 334 6.25 -11.06 32.94
N GLY A 335 5.02 -11.57 32.98
CA GLY A 335 4.01 -11.18 33.96
C GLY A 335 3.19 -9.94 33.59
N VAL A 336 3.65 -9.09 32.66
CA VAL A 336 2.89 -7.94 32.18
C VAL A 336 1.68 -8.43 31.40
N LEU A 337 0.47 -8.15 31.87
CA LEU A 337 -0.79 -8.63 31.28
C LEU A 337 -0.82 -10.17 31.08
N GLY A 338 -0.11 -10.94 31.91
CA GLY A 338 -0.04 -12.38 31.77
C GLY A 338 0.99 -12.88 30.75
N SER A 339 1.94 -12.05 30.33
CA SER A 339 3.02 -12.43 29.41
C SER A 339 3.89 -13.55 29.98
N ASP A 340 4.21 -14.55 29.16
CA ASP A 340 5.03 -15.70 29.52
C ASP A 340 6.53 -15.41 29.42
N TYR A 341 6.95 -14.43 28.61
CA TYR A 341 8.35 -14.25 28.23
C TYR A 341 8.85 -12.83 28.48
N THR A 342 10.16 -12.76 28.79
CA THR A 342 10.93 -11.50 28.79
C THR A 342 11.95 -11.57 27.66
N TYR A 343 11.97 -10.55 26.82
CA TYR A 343 13.00 -10.40 25.79
C TYR A 343 13.22 -8.92 25.45
N ASN A 344 14.33 -8.64 24.86
CA ASN A 344 14.59 -7.38 24.18
C ASN A 344 15.16 -7.65 22.77
N HIS A 345 14.86 -6.76 21.85
CA HIS A 345 15.33 -6.87 20.48
C HIS A 345 15.63 -5.47 19.95
N THR A 346 16.86 -5.26 19.51
CA THR A 346 17.28 -4.01 18.87
C THR A 346 17.66 -4.31 17.43
N CYS A 347 17.11 -3.55 16.50
CA CYS A 347 17.42 -3.64 15.08
C CYS A 347 17.81 -2.25 14.57
N LEU A 348 18.96 -2.16 13.91
CA LEU A 348 19.40 -1.00 13.14
C LEU A 348 19.42 -1.40 11.67
N LEU A 349 18.59 -0.76 10.86
CA LEU A 349 18.55 -0.94 9.42
C LEU A 349 19.03 0.35 8.77
N TYR A 350 20.04 0.21 7.92
CA TYR A 350 20.55 1.26 7.06
C TYR A 350 20.37 0.86 5.61
N THR A 351 19.70 1.72 4.84
CA THR A 351 19.55 1.55 3.39
C THR A 351 20.24 2.72 2.72
N SER A 352 21.19 2.43 1.83
CA SER A 352 21.85 3.45 1.01
C SER A 352 21.66 3.11 -0.47
N PRO A 353 21.73 4.09 -1.37
CA PRO A 353 21.77 3.84 -2.81
C PRO A 353 22.94 2.93 -3.16
N SER A 354 22.71 2.00 -4.09
CA SER A 354 23.80 1.18 -4.61
C SER A 354 24.69 2.02 -5.51
N PRO A 355 26.04 1.97 -5.38
CA PRO A 355 26.93 2.67 -6.33
C PRO A 355 26.78 2.22 -7.79
N ARG A 356 26.15 1.05 -8.02
CA ARG A 356 25.88 0.54 -9.37
C ARG A 356 24.70 1.25 -10.05
N ASP A 357 23.79 1.85 -9.27
CA ASP A 357 22.62 2.53 -9.82
C ASP A 357 22.95 3.94 -10.34
N SER A 358 24.10 4.50 -9.93
CA SER A 358 24.59 5.81 -10.38
C SER A 358 25.36 5.79 -11.71
N THR A 359 25.66 4.62 -12.27
CA THR A 359 26.46 4.46 -13.51
C THR A 359 25.64 4.14 -14.76
N SER A 360 24.30 4.09 -14.64
CA SER A 360 23.38 3.84 -15.76
C SER A 360 22.62 5.12 -16.17
N SER A 361 23.32 6.26 -16.21
CA SER A 361 22.82 7.50 -16.83
C SER A 361 23.44 7.70 -18.20
#